data_177e5e5d14bfbfec05903406d5cd354f
#
_entry.id   177e5e5d14bfbfec05903406d5cd354f
#
_cell.length_a   1.000
_cell.length_b   1.000
_cell.length_c   1.000
_cell.angle_alpha   90.00
_cell.angle_beta   90.00
_cell.angle_gamma   90.00
#
_symmetry.space_group_name_H-M   'P 1'
#
loop_
_entity.id
_entity.type
_entity.pdbx_description
1 polymer ?
#
loop_
_entity_poly.entity_id
_entity_poly.type
_entity_poly.pdbx_seq_one_letter_code
_entity_poly.pdbx_strand_id
1 'polypeptide(L)'
;MMISLTAPFLLFPTRRDAPLCKLHFLLSGRKVQEADVRLCAPDDADFVGCMDASAWFRQTLEVLSSDADDALLSGISVSDEPPVYAPDNRPLLHFTPPFGWHNDPNGLIRVGEAYHLFYQWNPFGLNWGNMHWGHAVSYDLLHWTHRPVAAAPDDTGTVYSGSAFCDAENASGLGKNTLLFYYTAAGGSNEWSKQAGNLHTQRLMISRDGGETLTRSDAFLLPHIAGGNRDPKVFYHPESAAYIMVLYLDGSEFAIFRSPDLLHWTEASRLNADGMWECPDLFRLPIDGADKWVFWSADGYYMLGAFDGFRFTP
;
A
#
# COMPACT_ATOMS: atom_id res chain seq x y z
N MET A 1 -20.96 14.32 13.91
CA MET A 1 -21.11 13.40 15.07
C MET A 1 -19.81 13.37 15.87
N MET A 2 -19.89 13.31 17.23
CA MET A 2 -18.71 13.17 18.10
C MET A 2 -18.65 11.77 18.68
N ILE A 3 -17.51 11.09 18.57
CA ILE A 3 -17.28 9.71 19.07
C ILE A 3 -16.15 9.73 20.10
N SER A 4 -16.43 9.32 21.33
CA SER A 4 -15.40 9.09 22.34
C SER A 4 -14.75 7.72 22.09
N LEU A 5 -13.46 7.69 21.81
CA LEU A 5 -12.71 6.46 21.51
C LEU A 5 -12.39 5.72 22.81
N THR A 6 -13.37 4.97 23.31
CA THR A 6 -13.25 4.13 24.52
C THR A 6 -12.65 2.77 24.23
N ALA A 7 -12.51 2.41 22.94
CA ALA A 7 -11.91 1.19 22.42
C ALA A 7 -11.11 1.51 21.17
N PRO A 8 -10.15 0.66 20.74
CA PRO A 8 -9.19 0.97 19.68
C PRO A 8 -9.77 0.95 18.27
N PHE A 9 -10.92 0.32 18.05
CA PHE A 9 -11.48 0.16 16.71
C PHE A 9 -12.80 0.90 16.55
N LEU A 10 -13.01 1.51 15.38
CA LEU A 10 -14.32 1.99 14.94
C LEU A 10 -14.91 1.01 13.93
N LEU A 11 -16.15 0.61 14.14
CA LEU A 11 -16.89 -0.30 13.29
C LEU A 11 -17.95 0.46 12.49
N PHE A 12 -18.05 0.13 11.21
CA PHE A 12 -18.94 0.76 10.24
C PHE A 12 -19.92 -0.29 9.70
N PRO A 13 -21.21 -0.24 10.03
CA PRO A 13 -22.19 -1.12 9.40
C PRO A 13 -22.29 -0.76 7.93
N THR A 14 -22.03 -1.75 7.06
CA THR A 14 -21.85 -1.53 5.63
C THR A 14 -22.72 -2.51 4.85
N ARG A 15 -23.34 -2.03 3.78
CA ARG A 15 -24.10 -2.86 2.86
C ARG A 15 -23.62 -2.65 1.43
N ARG A 16 -23.42 -3.74 0.71
CA ARG A 16 -22.79 -3.77 -0.62
C ARG A 16 -23.45 -2.85 -1.64
N ASP A 17 -24.75 -2.69 -1.59
CA ASP A 17 -25.57 -1.89 -2.52
C ASP A 17 -25.95 -0.51 -1.97
N ALA A 18 -25.55 -0.17 -0.74
CA ALA A 18 -25.82 1.15 -0.18
C ALA A 18 -25.04 2.25 -0.94
N PRO A 19 -25.54 3.50 -0.96
CA PRO A 19 -24.81 4.62 -1.51
C PRO A 19 -23.45 4.80 -0.83
N LEU A 20 -22.45 5.22 -1.60
CA LEU A 20 -21.14 5.54 -1.05
C LEU A 20 -21.19 6.87 -0.32
N CYS A 21 -20.81 6.89 0.95
CA CYS A 21 -20.72 8.08 1.79
C CYS A 21 -19.26 8.42 2.03
N LYS A 22 -18.90 9.68 1.88
CA LYS A 22 -17.57 10.17 2.24
C LYS A 22 -17.55 10.61 3.70
N LEU A 23 -16.66 10.03 4.47
CA LEU A 23 -16.43 10.34 5.88
C LEU A 23 -15.11 11.08 6.07
N HIS A 24 -15.15 12.17 6.85
CA HIS A 24 -13.97 12.89 7.30
C HIS A 24 -13.86 12.75 8.82
N PHE A 25 -12.70 12.34 9.27
CA PHE A 25 -12.39 12.14 10.67
C PHE A 25 -11.48 13.26 11.15
N LEU A 26 -11.92 14.02 12.15
CA LEU A 26 -11.19 15.15 12.69
C LEU A 26 -10.85 14.95 14.16
N LEU A 27 -9.62 15.29 14.53
CA LEU A 27 -9.15 15.34 15.89
C LEU A 27 -8.82 16.79 16.24
N SER A 28 -9.54 17.37 17.21
CA SER A 28 -9.38 18.78 17.58
C SER A 28 -9.46 19.74 16.37
N GLY A 29 -10.39 19.46 15.44
CA GLY A 29 -10.62 20.27 14.24
C GLY A 29 -9.62 20.02 13.08
N ARG A 30 -8.62 19.15 13.27
CA ARG A 30 -7.67 18.76 12.23
C ARG A 30 -8.08 17.42 11.62
N LYS A 31 -8.18 17.34 10.29
CA LYS A 31 -8.43 16.07 9.59
C LYS A 31 -7.27 15.10 9.85
N VAL A 32 -7.60 13.89 10.28
CA VAL A 32 -6.62 12.82 10.57
C VAL A 32 -6.84 11.60 9.71
N GLN A 33 -8.06 11.43 9.14
CA GLN A 33 -8.38 10.34 8.22
C GLN A 33 -9.57 10.72 7.32
N GLU A 34 -9.70 10.03 6.21
CA GLU A 34 -10.83 10.11 5.28
C GLU A 34 -11.13 8.70 4.75
N ALA A 35 -12.42 8.38 4.58
CA ALA A 35 -12.83 7.11 4.01
C ALA A 35 -14.12 7.23 3.22
N ASP A 36 -14.23 6.47 2.14
CA ASP A 36 -15.44 6.24 1.37
C ASP A 36 -16.08 4.93 1.86
N VAL A 37 -17.28 5.01 2.46
CA VAL A 37 -17.94 3.87 3.13
C VAL A 37 -19.39 3.76 2.67
N ARG A 38 -19.87 2.54 2.41
CA ARG A 38 -21.28 2.27 2.09
C ARG A 38 -22.08 2.01 3.36
N LEU A 39 -22.29 3.08 4.14
CA LEU A 39 -23.00 2.99 5.42
C LEU A 39 -24.45 2.55 5.25
N CYS A 40 -24.93 1.77 6.22
CA CYS A 40 -26.34 1.40 6.37
C CYS A 40 -26.73 1.35 7.85
N ALA A 41 -28.01 1.11 8.14
CA ALA A 41 -28.44 0.82 9.50
C ALA A 41 -27.77 -0.50 9.98
N PRO A 42 -27.44 -0.64 11.26
CA PRO A 42 -26.76 -1.84 11.78
C PRO A 42 -27.47 -3.15 11.46
N ASP A 43 -28.81 -3.17 11.53
CA ASP A 43 -29.62 -4.36 11.25
C ASP A 43 -29.66 -4.74 9.74
N ASP A 44 -29.29 -3.83 8.86
CA ASP A 44 -29.27 -4.02 7.41
C ASP A 44 -27.84 -4.36 6.88
N ALA A 45 -26.85 -4.44 7.77
CA ALA A 45 -25.46 -4.64 7.38
C ALA A 45 -25.20 -6.08 6.90
N ASP A 46 -24.60 -6.20 5.73
CA ASP A 46 -24.09 -7.48 5.21
C ASP A 46 -22.57 -7.62 5.44
N PHE A 47 -21.93 -6.56 5.93
CA PHE A 47 -20.51 -6.47 6.19
C PHE A 47 -20.22 -5.41 7.26
N VAL A 48 -19.12 -5.56 7.99
CA VAL A 48 -18.64 -4.56 8.95
C VAL A 48 -17.27 -4.05 8.51
N GLY A 49 -17.22 -2.79 8.09
CA GLY A 49 -15.96 -2.07 7.88
C GLY A 49 -15.31 -1.72 9.21
N CYS A 50 -14.00 -1.49 9.23
CA CYS A 50 -13.30 -1.19 10.45
C CYS A 50 -12.14 -0.22 10.23
N MET A 51 -11.94 0.70 11.18
CA MET A 51 -10.78 1.58 11.25
C MET A 51 -10.02 1.33 12.55
N ASP A 52 -8.71 1.12 12.45
CA ASP A 52 -7.83 1.15 13.62
C ASP A 52 -7.64 2.61 14.06
N ALA A 53 -8.23 2.95 15.19
CA ALA A 53 -8.16 4.26 15.83
C ALA A 53 -7.29 4.24 17.09
N SER A 54 -6.47 3.21 17.29
CA SER A 54 -5.63 3.01 18.49
C SER A 54 -4.70 4.20 18.76
N ALA A 55 -4.19 4.84 17.70
CA ALA A 55 -3.36 6.06 17.82
C ALA A 55 -4.08 7.24 18.50
N TRP A 56 -5.40 7.23 18.50
CA TRP A 56 -6.23 8.29 19.10
C TRP A 56 -7.05 7.80 20.30
N PHE A 57 -6.70 6.64 20.84
CA PHE A 57 -7.39 6.04 22.00
C PHE A 57 -7.56 7.05 23.14
N ARG A 58 -8.72 7.06 23.78
CA ARG A 58 -9.16 7.99 24.83
C ARG A 58 -9.32 9.46 24.38
N GLN A 59 -9.31 9.74 23.10
CA GLN A 59 -9.63 11.04 22.55
C GLN A 59 -11.05 11.05 21.97
N THR A 60 -11.54 12.23 21.60
CA THR A 60 -12.84 12.38 20.95
C THR A 60 -12.61 12.72 19.49
N LEU A 61 -13.15 11.88 18.61
CA LEU A 61 -13.08 12.04 17.17
C LEU A 61 -14.38 12.67 16.66
N GLU A 62 -14.27 13.70 15.85
CA GLU A 62 -15.40 14.26 15.12
C GLU A 62 -15.50 13.57 13.76
N VAL A 63 -16.69 13.04 13.42
CA VAL A 63 -16.99 12.43 12.13
C VAL A 63 -17.96 13.34 11.39
N LEU A 64 -17.55 13.78 10.21
CA LEU A 64 -18.33 14.62 9.31
C LEU A 64 -18.60 13.88 7.99
N SER A 65 -19.78 14.11 7.43
CA SER A 65 -20.15 13.67 6.07
C SER A 65 -21.15 14.67 5.50
N SER A 66 -21.08 14.89 4.18
CA SER A 66 -22.15 15.58 3.43
C SER A 66 -23.20 14.62 2.88
N ASP A 67 -22.89 13.30 2.86
CA ASP A 67 -23.61 12.28 2.12
C ASP A 67 -24.36 11.31 3.05
N ALA A 68 -24.03 11.30 4.35
CA ALA A 68 -24.68 10.50 5.37
C ALA A 68 -25.41 11.40 6.38
N ASP A 69 -26.63 11.04 6.72
CA ASP A 69 -27.40 11.70 7.78
C ASP A 69 -26.96 11.24 9.18
N ASP A 70 -27.48 11.93 10.22
CA ASP A 70 -27.17 11.62 11.61
C ASP A 70 -27.60 10.19 12.02
N ALA A 71 -28.62 9.64 11.39
CA ALA A 71 -29.11 8.30 11.70
C ALA A 71 -28.10 7.24 11.24
N LEU A 72 -27.56 7.39 10.03
CA LEU A 72 -26.49 6.52 9.51
C LEU A 72 -25.20 6.67 10.31
N LEU A 73 -24.78 7.92 10.62
CA LEU A 73 -23.58 8.15 11.41
C LEU A 73 -23.70 7.55 12.82
N SER A 74 -24.89 7.55 13.42
CA SER A 74 -25.12 6.97 14.77
C SER A 74 -24.95 5.45 14.82
N GLY A 75 -24.96 4.77 13.67
CA GLY A 75 -24.65 3.35 13.56
C GLY A 75 -23.14 3.02 13.74
N ILE A 76 -22.27 4.01 13.63
CA ILE A 76 -20.82 3.82 13.87
C ILE A 76 -20.58 3.56 15.36
N SER A 77 -19.85 2.50 15.67
CA SER A 77 -19.61 2.07 17.05
C SER A 77 -18.12 1.86 17.33
N VAL A 78 -17.76 1.75 18.62
CA VAL A 78 -16.41 1.41 19.05
C VAL A 78 -16.34 -0.06 19.46
N SER A 79 -15.18 -0.70 19.32
CA SER A 79 -14.95 -2.12 19.65
C SER A 79 -13.53 -2.34 20.17
N ASP A 80 -13.38 -3.28 21.11
CA ASP A 80 -12.08 -3.74 21.57
C ASP A 80 -11.36 -4.64 20.54
N GLU A 81 -12.13 -5.26 19.63
CA GLU A 81 -11.60 -6.17 18.61
C GLU A 81 -12.10 -5.79 17.22
N PRO A 82 -11.26 -5.95 16.18
CA PRO A 82 -11.68 -5.78 14.80
C PRO A 82 -12.59 -6.93 14.36
N PRO A 83 -13.42 -6.76 13.32
CA PRO A 83 -14.16 -7.87 12.72
C PRO A 83 -13.19 -8.88 12.09
N VAL A 84 -13.59 -10.14 12.06
CA VAL A 84 -12.84 -11.20 11.38
C VAL A 84 -13.83 -12.02 10.56
N TYR A 85 -13.46 -12.39 9.33
CA TYR A 85 -14.26 -13.29 8.53
C TYR A 85 -14.48 -14.62 9.24
N ALA A 86 -15.71 -15.15 9.15
CA ALA A 86 -16.01 -16.48 9.65
C ALA A 86 -15.07 -17.53 9.00
N PRO A 87 -14.58 -18.51 9.75
CA PRO A 87 -13.63 -19.52 9.24
C PRO A 87 -14.11 -20.22 7.97
N ASP A 88 -15.39 -20.53 7.89
CA ASP A 88 -16.00 -21.24 6.74
C ASP A 88 -15.99 -20.43 5.44
N ASN A 89 -15.79 -19.13 5.52
CA ASN A 89 -15.74 -18.22 4.37
C ASN A 89 -14.32 -17.90 3.90
N ARG A 90 -13.29 -18.50 4.54
CA ARG A 90 -11.90 -18.24 4.19
C ARG A 90 -11.34 -19.32 3.27
N PRO A 91 -10.56 -18.97 2.23
CA PRO A 91 -9.79 -19.93 1.44
C PRO A 91 -8.83 -20.73 2.33
N LEU A 92 -8.66 -22.02 2.04
CA LEU A 92 -7.76 -22.88 2.80
C LEU A 92 -6.29 -22.68 2.45
N LEU A 93 -5.99 -22.26 1.21
CA LEU A 93 -4.62 -22.16 0.68
C LEU A 93 -4.17 -20.73 0.43
N HIS A 94 -5.09 -19.81 0.15
CA HIS A 94 -4.72 -18.45 -0.23
C HIS A 94 -4.80 -17.52 0.98
N PHE A 95 -3.83 -16.60 1.05
CA PHE A 95 -3.87 -15.50 2.01
C PHE A 95 -5.14 -14.67 1.82
N THR A 96 -5.74 -14.24 2.93
CA THR A 96 -6.83 -13.27 2.96
C THR A 96 -6.62 -12.31 4.13
N PRO A 97 -7.03 -11.03 4.02
CA PRO A 97 -7.02 -10.12 5.14
C PRO A 97 -8.03 -10.58 6.21
N PRO A 98 -7.97 -10.04 7.44
CA PRO A 98 -8.93 -10.39 8.49
C PRO A 98 -10.36 -9.97 8.13
N PHE A 99 -10.50 -8.89 7.37
CA PHE A 99 -11.76 -8.33 6.84
C PHE A 99 -11.47 -7.41 5.65
N GLY A 100 -12.51 -6.96 4.94
CA GLY A 100 -12.39 -6.03 3.83
C GLY A 100 -11.86 -6.65 2.53
N TRP A 101 -11.44 -5.80 1.62
CA TRP A 101 -10.92 -6.14 0.29
C TRP A 101 -9.38 -6.08 0.28
N HIS A 102 -8.75 -6.98 -0.43
CA HIS A 102 -7.33 -6.84 -0.76
C HIS A 102 -7.07 -7.16 -2.23
N ASN A 103 -5.97 -6.63 -2.77
CA ASN A 103 -5.44 -6.93 -4.10
C ASN A 103 -3.91 -7.17 -4.01
N ASP A 104 -3.08 -6.25 -4.48
CA ASP A 104 -1.65 -6.48 -4.70
C ASP A 104 -0.88 -6.83 -3.42
N PRO A 105 0.03 -7.80 -3.47
CA PRO A 105 1.07 -7.94 -2.47
C PRO A 105 2.08 -6.79 -2.59
N ASN A 106 2.47 -6.21 -1.47
CA ASN A 106 3.40 -5.09 -1.40
C ASN A 106 4.54 -5.39 -0.45
N GLY A 107 5.67 -4.74 -0.64
CA GLY A 107 6.75 -4.71 0.34
C GLY A 107 7.20 -6.09 0.83
N LEU A 108 7.12 -7.12 -0.01
CA LEU A 108 7.53 -8.47 0.32
C LEU A 108 9.01 -8.48 0.73
N ILE A 109 9.27 -8.90 1.96
CA ILE A 109 10.64 -8.97 2.47
C ILE A 109 10.80 -10.07 3.52
N ARG A 110 11.96 -10.73 3.52
CA ARG A 110 12.34 -11.65 4.58
C ARG A 110 13.31 -10.96 5.54
N VAL A 111 13.03 -11.00 6.83
CA VAL A 111 13.89 -10.47 7.89
C VAL A 111 14.17 -11.59 8.89
N GLY A 112 15.41 -12.07 8.92
CA GLY A 112 15.74 -13.27 9.68
C GLY A 112 14.93 -14.49 9.19
N GLU A 113 14.10 -15.06 10.05
CA GLU A 113 13.21 -16.19 9.72
C GLU A 113 11.78 -15.73 9.36
N ALA A 114 11.45 -14.46 9.57
CA ALA A 114 10.14 -13.91 9.33
C ALA A 114 9.97 -13.45 7.87
N TYR A 115 8.88 -13.84 7.25
CA TYR A 115 8.41 -13.33 5.96
C TYR A 115 7.35 -12.27 6.22
N HIS A 116 7.57 -11.06 5.76
CA HIS A 116 6.62 -9.96 5.83
C HIS A 116 5.90 -9.83 4.50
N LEU A 117 4.57 -9.83 4.57
CA LEU A 117 3.65 -9.52 3.48
C LEU A 117 2.90 -8.26 3.84
N PHE A 118 3.14 -7.19 3.10
CA PHE A 118 2.24 -6.05 3.07
C PHE A 118 1.31 -6.22 1.87
N TYR A 119 0.15 -5.56 1.89
CA TYR A 119 -0.83 -5.74 0.81
C TYR A 119 -1.74 -4.52 0.69
N GLN A 120 -2.20 -4.24 -0.51
CA GLN A 120 -3.25 -3.26 -0.76
C GLN A 120 -4.52 -3.69 -0.03
N TRP A 121 -5.10 -2.80 0.77
CA TRP A 121 -6.22 -3.12 1.63
C TRP A 121 -7.26 -2.02 1.68
N ASN A 122 -8.53 -2.38 1.45
CA ASN A 122 -9.68 -1.54 1.78
C ASN A 122 -10.38 -2.10 3.03
N PRO A 123 -10.16 -1.52 4.20
CA PRO A 123 -10.78 -2.00 5.45
C PRO A 123 -12.26 -1.61 5.59
N PHE A 124 -12.78 -0.76 4.70
CA PHE A 124 -14.14 -0.22 4.77
C PHE A 124 -15.12 -0.84 3.79
N GLY A 125 -14.69 -1.75 2.93
CA GLY A 125 -15.55 -2.29 1.89
C GLY A 125 -15.05 -3.59 1.29
N LEU A 126 -15.89 -4.17 0.40
CA LEU A 126 -15.64 -5.42 -0.30
C LEU A 126 -15.25 -5.18 -1.78
N ASN A 127 -14.85 -3.96 -2.12
CA ASN A 127 -14.40 -3.56 -3.44
C ASN A 127 -13.11 -2.74 -3.31
N TRP A 128 -12.42 -2.57 -4.43
CA TRP A 128 -11.28 -1.68 -4.52
C TRP A 128 -11.66 -0.24 -4.09
N GLY A 129 -10.82 0.39 -3.30
CA GLY A 129 -11.00 1.75 -2.77
C GLY A 129 -10.21 1.96 -1.47
N ASN A 130 -10.12 3.18 -0.97
CA ASN A 130 -9.49 3.53 0.32
C ASN A 130 -8.12 2.87 0.55
N MET A 131 -7.27 2.73 -0.45
CA MET A 131 -6.08 1.90 -0.37
C MET A 131 -5.16 2.25 0.80
N HIS A 132 -5.09 1.29 1.73
CA HIS A 132 -4.14 1.20 2.83
C HIS A 132 -3.09 0.14 2.50
N TRP A 133 -2.03 0.07 3.29
CA TRP A 133 -1.23 -1.13 3.39
C TRP A 133 -1.61 -1.90 4.66
N GLY A 134 -2.16 -3.10 4.47
CA GLY A 134 -2.26 -4.11 5.52
C GLY A 134 -0.91 -4.79 5.72
N HIS A 135 -0.76 -5.54 6.82
CA HIS A 135 0.47 -6.25 7.14
C HIS A 135 0.18 -7.63 7.75
N ALA A 136 0.95 -8.62 7.34
CA ALA A 136 0.95 -9.95 7.93
C ALA A 136 2.36 -10.54 7.94
N VAL A 137 2.62 -11.42 8.90
CA VAL A 137 3.92 -12.08 9.10
C VAL A 137 3.73 -13.60 9.12
N SER A 138 4.64 -14.32 8.46
CA SER A 138 4.68 -15.78 8.45
C SER A 138 6.12 -16.28 8.66
N TYR A 139 6.26 -17.47 9.20
CA TYR A 139 7.55 -18.19 9.32
C TYR A 139 7.65 -19.38 8.37
N ASP A 140 6.56 -19.71 7.66
CA ASP A 140 6.47 -20.88 6.77
C ASP A 140 5.77 -20.60 5.43
N LEU A 141 5.31 -19.35 5.21
CA LEU A 141 4.55 -18.88 4.03
C LEU A 141 3.14 -19.48 3.91
N LEU A 142 2.69 -20.27 4.87
CA LEU A 142 1.37 -20.90 4.92
C LEU A 142 0.50 -20.32 6.04
N HIS A 143 1.08 -20.14 7.21
CA HIS A 143 0.38 -19.61 8.37
C HIS A 143 0.77 -18.15 8.59
N TRP A 144 -0.22 -17.25 8.46
CA TRP A 144 -0.02 -15.82 8.54
C TRP A 144 -0.65 -15.24 9.79
N THR A 145 0.09 -14.39 10.48
CA THR A 145 -0.39 -13.62 11.62
C THR A 145 -0.55 -12.16 11.18
N HIS A 146 -1.78 -11.65 11.24
CA HIS A 146 -2.08 -10.25 10.90
C HIS A 146 -1.47 -9.30 11.93
N ARG A 147 -1.03 -8.15 11.45
CA ARG A 147 -0.48 -7.04 12.22
C ARG A 147 -1.41 -5.82 12.08
N PRO A 148 -1.21 -4.78 12.89
CA PRO A 148 -1.89 -3.50 12.68
C PRO A 148 -1.67 -2.94 11.27
N VAL A 149 -2.53 -1.99 10.87
CA VAL A 149 -2.38 -1.23 9.61
C VAL A 149 -0.97 -0.67 9.51
N ALA A 150 -0.27 -0.98 8.42
CA ALA A 150 1.08 -0.49 8.21
C ALA A 150 1.11 0.96 7.68
N ALA A 151 0.17 1.32 6.81
CA ALA A 151 0.02 2.68 6.30
C ALA A 151 -1.42 2.97 5.91
N ALA A 152 -1.89 4.15 6.28
CA ALA A 152 -3.22 4.68 5.96
C ALA A 152 -3.13 5.87 5.01
N PRO A 153 -4.19 6.21 4.23
CA PRO A 153 -4.26 7.42 3.43
C PRO A 153 -4.02 8.70 4.23
N ASP A 154 -3.51 9.74 3.55
CA ASP A 154 -3.37 11.09 4.08
C ASP A 154 -3.61 12.15 2.99
N ASP A 155 -3.15 13.39 3.23
CA ASP A 155 -3.24 14.50 2.28
C ASP A 155 -2.39 14.29 1.01
N THR A 156 -1.48 13.32 0.99
CA THR A 156 -0.70 12.97 -0.21
C THR A 156 -1.42 11.95 -1.10
N GLY A 157 -2.51 11.35 -0.63
CA GLY A 157 -3.34 10.38 -1.34
C GLY A 157 -3.48 9.04 -0.61
N THR A 158 -4.09 8.08 -1.28
CA THR A 158 -4.12 6.70 -0.83
C THR A 158 -2.75 6.04 -1.07
N VAL A 159 -2.48 4.94 -0.37
CA VAL A 159 -1.18 4.27 -0.40
C VAL A 159 -1.21 3.16 -1.46
N TYR A 160 -0.70 3.45 -2.66
CA TYR A 160 -0.64 2.46 -3.73
C TYR A 160 0.56 1.52 -3.59
N SER A 161 0.65 0.56 -4.50
CA SER A 161 1.59 -0.54 -4.45
C SER A 161 3.06 -0.09 -4.47
N GLY A 162 3.92 -1.02 -4.06
CA GLY A 162 5.34 -0.77 -3.99
C GLY A 162 6.13 -1.96 -3.43
N SER A 163 7.41 -1.75 -3.21
CA SER A 163 8.37 -2.79 -2.84
C SER A 163 9.19 -2.45 -1.61
N ALA A 164 9.84 -3.45 -1.04
CA ALA A 164 10.77 -3.29 0.08
C ALA A 164 12.21 -3.58 -0.34
N PHE A 165 13.14 -2.93 0.34
CA PHE A 165 14.57 -3.18 0.23
C PHE A 165 15.23 -3.07 1.61
N CYS A 166 16.16 -3.98 1.93
CA CYS A 166 16.97 -3.91 3.16
C CYS A 166 18.30 -3.20 2.87
N ASP A 167 18.52 -2.05 3.48
CA ASP A 167 19.76 -1.29 3.37
C ASP A 167 20.84 -1.87 4.32
N ALA A 168 21.35 -3.04 3.96
CA ALA A 168 22.34 -3.75 4.77
C ALA A 168 23.67 -2.99 4.92
N GLU A 169 24.03 -2.21 3.91
CA GLU A 169 25.32 -1.50 3.87
C GLU A 169 25.20 -0.02 4.30
N ASN A 170 24.00 0.43 4.66
CA ASN A 170 23.74 1.83 5.01
C ASN A 170 24.06 2.82 3.88
N ALA A 171 23.75 2.44 2.65
CA ALA A 171 23.94 3.29 1.48
C ALA A 171 23.09 4.57 1.55
N SER A 172 21.89 4.47 2.13
CA SER A 172 21.00 5.62 2.32
C SER A 172 21.45 6.59 3.43
N GLY A 173 22.35 6.17 4.31
CA GLY A 173 22.70 6.93 5.51
C GLY A 173 21.63 6.92 6.62
N LEU A 174 20.54 6.17 6.43
CA LEU A 174 19.42 6.10 7.39
C LEU A 174 19.65 5.08 8.52
N GLY A 175 20.73 4.34 8.46
CA GLY A 175 21.12 3.31 9.42
C GLY A 175 21.25 1.94 8.76
N LYS A 176 22.22 1.14 9.25
CA LYS A 176 22.45 -0.22 8.74
C LYS A 176 21.25 -1.12 9.02
N ASN A 177 20.88 -1.96 8.05
CA ASN A 177 19.72 -2.85 8.09
C ASN A 177 18.36 -2.12 8.23
N THR A 178 18.30 -0.81 7.97
CA THR A 178 17.02 -0.13 7.83
C THR A 178 16.24 -0.73 6.66
N LEU A 179 14.98 -1.07 6.88
CA LEU A 179 14.09 -1.50 5.80
C LEU A 179 13.46 -0.27 5.14
N LEU A 180 13.58 -0.21 3.83
CA LEU A 180 13.09 0.87 2.99
C LEU A 180 11.89 0.36 2.19
N PHE A 181 10.74 1.03 2.33
CA PHE A 181 9.50 0.67 1.64
C PHE A 181 9.16 1.78 0.66
N TYR A 182 9.37 1.50 -0.61
CA TYR A 182 9.06 2.40 -1.71
C TYR A 182 7.60 2.24 -2.08
N TYR A 183 6.85 3.32 -2.18
CA TYR A 183 5.43 3.27 -2.51
C TYR A 183 4.99 4.47 -3.33
N THR A 184 3.84 4.36 -3.98
CA THR A 184 3.21 5.49 -4.63
C THR A 184 2.21 6.14 -3.68
N ALA A 185 2.43 7.41 -3.34
CA ALA A 185 1.40 8.27 -2.80
C ALA A 185 0.51 8.71 -3.95
N ALA A 186 -0.72 8.16 -4.00
CA ALA A 186 -1.63 8.34 -5.13
C ALA A 186 -2.42 9.66 -4.99
N GLY A 187 -1.76 10.78 -5.19
CA GLY A 187 -2.39 12.09 -5.17
C GLY A 187 -3.55 12.18 -6.16
N GLY A 188 -4.65 12.79 -5.74
CA GLY A 188 -5.89 12.83 -6.52
C GLY A 188 -6.80 11.59 -6.34
N SER A 189 -6.40 10.58 -5.58
CA SER A 189 -7.21 9.38 -5.34
C SER A 189 -8.22 9.53 -4.20
N ASN A 190 -8.03 10.45 -3.29
CA ASN A 190 -8.96 10.83 -2.24
C ASN A 190 -9.24 12.34 -2.28
N GLU A 191 -10.30 12.80 -1.63
CA GLU A 191 -10.71 14.20 -1.66
C GLU A 191 -9.67 15.10 -0.99
N TRP A 192 -9.04 14.62 0.05
CA TRP A 192 -8.02 15.35 0.78
C TRP A 192 -6.82 15.72 -0.12
N SER A 193 -6.29 14.76 -0.86
CA SER A 193 -5.19 15.01 -1.81
C SER A 193 -5.62 15.80 -3.05
N LYS A 194 -6.87 15.65 -3.51
CA LYS A 194 -7.43 16.49 -4.59
C LYS A 194 -7.46 17.96 -4.20
N GLN A 195 -7.94 18.26 -2.99
CA GLN A 195 -7.98 19.63 -2.48
C GLN A 195 -6.58 20.23 -2.29
N ALA A 196 -5.59 19.40 -1.98
CA ALA A 196 -4.18 19.81 -1.91
C ALA A 196 -3.50 19.94 -3.30
N GLY A 197 -4.16 19.52 -4.38
CA GLY A 197 -3.61 19.54 -5.74
C GLY A 197 -2.49 18.52 -5.97
N ASN A 198 -2.43 17.49 -5.13
CA ASN A 198 -1.40 16.46 -5.21
C ASN A 198 -1.65 15.51 -6.38
N LEU A 199 -0.56 15.06 -7.01
CA LEU A 199 -0.50 14.05 -8.05
C LEU A 199 0.26 12.82 -7.55
N HIS A 200 0.28 11.73 -8.33
CA HIS A 200 1.04 10.53 -8.00
C HIS A 200 2.54 10.84 -7.88
N THR A 201 3.13 10.51 -6.73
CA THR A 201 4.56 10.70 -6.44
C THR A 201 5.14 9.44 -5.80
N GLN A 202 6.42 9.18 -6.02
CA GLN A 202 7.09 8.04 -5.36
C GLN A 202 7.69 8.51 -4.05
N ARG A 203 7.38 7.79 -2.98
CA ARG A 203 7.75 8.14 -1.61
C ARG A 203 8.32 6.96 -0.86
N LEU A 204 8.79 7.20 0.35
CA LEU A 204 9.48 6.24 1.19
C LEU A 204 8.82 6.14 2.56
N MET A 205 8.63 4.91 3.02
CA MET A 205 8.45 4.59 4.44
C MET A 205 9.67 3.80 4.91
N ILE A 206 10.00 3.89 6.18
CA ILE A 206 11.13 3.20 6.79
C ILE A 206 10.69 2.40 8.01
N SER A 207 11.37 1.27 8.23
CA SER A 207 11.27 0.51 9.47
C SER A 207 12.67 0.29 10.06
N ARG A 208 12.77 0.45 11.38
CA ARG A 208 13.97 0.20 12.17
C ARG A 208 13.81 -0.91 13.19
N ASP A 209 12.66 -1.55 13.21
CA ASP A 209 12.25 -2.60 14.14
C ASP A 209 12.00 -3.95 13.45
N GLY A 210 12.64 -4.15 12.28
CA GLY A 210 12.53 -5.40 11.55
C GLY A 210 11.23 -5.55 10.75
N GLY A 211 10.54 -4.47 10.43
CA GLY A 211 9.32 -4.48 9.63
C GLY A 211 8.02 -4.46 10.44
N GLU A 212 8.08 -4.40 11.76
CA GLU A 212 6.88 -4.37 12.62
C GLU A 212 6.12 -3.04 12.47
N THR A 213 6.82 -1.91 12.36
CA THR A 213 6.21 -0.60 12.13
C THR A 213 6.83 0.12 10.95
N LEU A 214 5.99 0.86 10.19
CA LEU A 214 6.41 1.72 9.10
C LEU A 214 6.22 3.18 9.48
N THR A 215 7.26 3.99 9.28
CA THR A 215 7.20 5.45 9.48
C THR A 215 7.43 6.14 8.14
N ARG A 216 6.55 7.06 7.75
CA ARG A 216 6.76 7.88 6.56
C ARG A 216 8.03 8.70 6.69
N SER A 217 8.83 8.70 5.64
CA SER A 217 10.04 9.51 5.55
C SER A 217 9.71 10.87 4.90
N ASP A 218 10.41 11.91 5.31
CA ASP A 218 10.37 13.20 4.62
C ASP A 218 11.10 13.16 3.27
N ALA A 219 11.86 12.09 2.99
CA ALA A 219 12.54 11.91 1.72
C ALA A 219 11.53 11.82 0.57
N PHE A 220 11.66 12.73 -0.37
CA PHE A 220 10.90 12.76 -1.61
C PHE A 220 11.74 12.11 -2.71
N LEU A 221 11.24 11.03 -3.29
CA LEU A 221 12.03 10.23 -4.25
C LEU A 221 11.86 10.71 -5.68
N LEU A 222 10.62 10.70 -6.18
CA LEU A 222 10.31 11.10 -7.55
C LEU A 222 9.00 11.91 -7.60
N PRO A 223 9.00 13.03 -8.36
CA PRO A 223 7.78 13.78 -8.63
C PRO A 223 6.83 12.99 -9.53
N HIS A 224 5.66 13.55 -9.75
CA HIS A 224 4.79 13.09 -10.83
C HIS A 224 5.50 13.19 -12.18
N ILE A 225 5.43 12.12 -12.98
CA ILE A 225 6.13 12.02 -14.27
C ILE A 225 5.14 12.02 -15.42
N ALA A 226 4.18 11.09 -15.39
CA ALA A 226 3.18 10.94 -16.45
C ALA A 226 1.97 10.15 -15.93
N GLY A 227 0.79 10.39 -16.49
CA GLY A 227 -0.43 9.61 -16.28
C GLY A 227 -0.68 9.27 -14.81
N GLY A 228 -0.84 7.99 -14.53
CA GLY A 228 -0.97 7.45 -13.19
C GLY A 228 0.28 6.70 -12.73
N ASN A 229 1.48 7.27 -12.90
CA ASN A 229 2.76 6.61 -12.58
C ASN A 229 2.77 6.02 -11.17
N ARG A 230 3.12 4.70 -11.06
CA ARG A 230 2.97 3.94 -9.82
C ARG A 230 3.80 2.66 -9.77
N ASP A 231 3.75 1.98 -8.63
CA ASP A 231 4.23 0.63 -8.40
C ASP A 231 5.76 0.49 -8.51
N PRO A 232 6.55 1.24 -7.70
CA PRO A 232 8.00 1.20 -7.76
C PRO A 232 8.53 -0.15 -7.26
N LYS A 233 9.32 -0.84 -8.10
CA LYS A 233 10.10 -2.03 -7.73
C LYS A 233 11.56 -1.68 -7.62
N VAL A 234 12.17 -1.93 -6.46
CA VAL A 234 13.57 -1.59 -6.18
C VAL A 234 14.40 -2.85 -5.92
N PHE A 235 15.60 -2.92 -6.51
CA PHE A 235 16.59 -3.96 -6.28
C PHE A 235 18.02 -3.44 -6.50
N TYR A 236 19.02 -4.21 -6.08
CA TYR A 236 20.44 -3.92 -6.34
C TYR A 236 20.93 -4.69 -7.55
N HIS A 237 21.64 -4.02 -8.46
CA HIS A 237 22.29 -4.62 -9.64
C HIS A 237 23.81 -4.67 -9.44
N PRO A 238 24.37 -5.83 -9.09
CA PRO A 238 25.78 -5.94 -8.71
C PRO A 238 26.75 -5.55 -9.82
N GLU A 239 26.48 -5.95 -11.06
CA GLU A 239 27.35 -5.74 -12.21
C GLU A 239 27.55 -4.27 -12.55
N SER A 240 26.57 -3.42 -12.29
CA SER A 240 26.67 -1.97 -12.47
C SER A 240 26.83 -1.20 -11.16
N ALA A 241 26.93 -1.91 -10.03
CA ALA A 241 27.09 -1.34 -8.68
C ALA A 241 26.09 -0.22 -8.40
N ALA A 242 24.81 -0.45 -8.70
CA ALA A 242 23.76 0.57 -8.55
C ALA A 242 22.44 -0.05 -8.07
N TYR A 243 21.66 0.75 -7.37
CA TYR A 243 20.28 0.45 -7.07
C TYR A 243 19.40 0.83 -8.26
N ILE A 244 18.45 -0.03 -8.58
CA ILE A 244 17.55 0.10 -9.73
C ILE A 244 16.14 0.23 -9.23
N MET A 245 15.37 1.17 -9.79
CA MET A 245 13.93 1.23 -9.62
C MET A 245 13.27 1.07 -10.99
N VAL A 246 12.32 0.15 -11.12
CA VAL A 246 11.42 0.07 -12.26
C VAL A 246 10.09 0.63 -11.85
N LEU A 247 9.50 1.48 -12.68
CA LEU A 247 8.27 2.21 -12.40
C LEU A 247 7.35 2.17 -13.62
N TYR A 248 6.09 1.84 -13.41
CA TYR A 248 5.05 2.03 -14.42
C TYR A 248 4.75 3.52 -14.58
N LEU A 249 4.60 4.00 -15.80
CA LEU A 249 4.28 5.40 -16.11
C LEU A 249 2.82 5.58 -16.54
N ASP A 250 2.49 5.11 -17.75
CA ASP A 250 1.16 5.22 -18.33
C ASP A 250 1.05 4.31 -19.57
N GLY A 251 -0.16 3.85 -19.93
CA GLY A 251 -0.38 2.98 -21.08
C GLY A 251 0.46 1.70 -21.00
N SER A 252 1.45 1.54 -21.87
CA SER A 252 2.43 0.44 -21.83
C SER A 252 3.86 0.93 -21.58
N GLU A 253 4.02 2.14 -21.02
CA GLU A 253 5.32 2.74 -20.80
C GLU A 253 5.79 2.52 -19.35
N PHE A 254 7.05 2.11 -19.23
CA PHE A 254 7.77 1.93 -17.97
C PHE A 254 9.07 2.73 -18.00
N ALA A 255 9.54 3.14 -16.83
CA ALA A 255 10.84 3.78 -16.68
C ALA A 255 11.77 2.99 -15.76
N ILE A 256 13.06 3.04 -16.05
CA ILE A 256 14.13 2.48 -15.24
C ILE A 256 14.95 3.62 -14.68
N PHE A 257 15.05 3.69 -13.37
CA PHE A 257 15.86 4.66 -12.65
C PHE A 257 17.03 3.99 -11.97
N ARG A 258 18.08 4.76 -11.75
CA ARG A 258 19.30 4.37 -11.03
C ARG A 258 19.52 5.27 -9.85
N SER A 259 20.05 4.68 -8.77
CA SER A 259 20.46 5.42 -7.59
C SER A 259 21.81 4.89 -7.06
N PRO A 260 22.72 5.76 -6.60
CA PRO A 260 23.91 5.35 -5.87
C PRO A 260 23.63 5.10 -4.37
N ASP A 261 22.52 5.62 -3.84
CA ASP A 261 22.28 5.77 -2.40
C ASP A 261 20.84 5.46 -1.94
N LEU A 262 20.00 4.86 -2.80
CA LEU A 262 18.62 4.50 -2.48
C LEU A 262 17.66 5.70 -2.31
N LEU A 263 18.14 6.93 -2.31
CA LEU A 263 17.34 8.14 -2.10
C LEU A 263 17.31 9.07 -3.32
N HIS A 264 18.39 9.18 -4.06
CA HIS A 264 18.50 10.05 -5.22
C HIS A 264 18.44 9.23 -6.51
N TRP A 265 17.39 9.43 -7.29
CA TRP A 265 17.06 8.62 -8.47
C TRP A 265 17.20 9.42 -9.77
N THR A 266 17.84 8.83 -10.76
CA THR A 266 18.00 9.42 -12.10
C THR A 266 17.43 8.46 -13.14
N GLU A 267 16.59 8.93 -14.03
CA GLU A 267 16.06 8.14 -15.14
C GLU A 267 17.20 7.69 -16.06
N ALA A 268 17.30 6.38 -16.27
CA ALA A 268 18.30 5.75 -17.11
C ALA A 268 17.76 5.40 -18.50
N SER A 269 16.54 4.86 -18.55
CA SER A 269 15.89 4.49 -19.81
C SER A 269 14.37 4.36 -19.63
N ARG A 270 13.69 4.29 -20.75
CA ARG A 270 12.27 3.89 -20.83
C ARG A 270 12.12 2.63 -21.66
N LEU A 271 11.06 1.90 -21.36
CA LEU A 271 10.63 0.69 -22.05
C LEU A 271 9.17 0.84 -22.43
N ASN A 272 8.85 0.70 -23.71
CA ASN A 272 7.49 0.48 -24.16
C ASN A 272 7.28 -1.04 -24.30
N ALA A 273 6.31 -1.57 -23.55
CA ALA A 273 6.02 -3.00 -23.49
C ALA A 273 4.55 -3.22 -23.87
N ASP A 274 4.26 -3.24 -25.17
CA ASP A 274 2.91 -3.30 -25.70
C ASP A 274 2.06 -4.40 -25.04
N GLY A 275 0.90 -4.01 -24.52
CA GLY A 275 -0.04 -4.89 -23.83
C GLY A 275 0.29 -5.18 -22.36
N MET A 276 1.40 -4.66 -21.85
CA MET A 276 1.81 -4.77 -20.43
C MET A 276 1.46 -3.49 -19.69
N TRP A 277 1.08 -3.60 -18.42
CA TRP A 277 0.70 -2.47 -17.59
C TRP A 277 0.80 -2.81 -16.10
N GLU A 278 1.03 -1.80 -15.24
CA GLU A 278 1.10 -1.88 -13.78
C GLU A 278 2.14 -2.85 -13.19
N CYS A 279 2.46 -2.67 -11.92
CA CYS A 279 3.23 -3.56 -11.06
C CYS A 279 4.43 -4.21 -11.75
N PRO A 280 5.38 -3.42 -12.33
CA PRO A 280 6.54 -4.00 -12.97
C PRO A 280 7.42 -4.75 -11.98
N ASP A 281 7.99 -5.86 -12.42
CA ASP A 281 9.12 -6.50 -11.74
C ASP A 281 10.23 -6.80 -12.75
N LEU A 282 11.47 -6.72 -12.32
CA LEU A 282 12.65 -7.01 -13.14
C LEU A 282 13.61 -7.85 -12.31
N PHE A 283 13.79 -9.10 -12.69
CA PHE A 283 14.57 -10.06 -11.93
C PHE A 283 15.26 -11.08 -12.85
N ARG A 284 16.22 -11.81 -12.27
CA ARG A 284 17.01 -12.80 -12.98
C ARG A 284 16.51 -14.20 -12.64
N LEU A 285 16.37 -15.05 -13.66
CA LEU A 285 16.09 -16.48 -13.53
C LEU A 285 17.06 -17.31 -14.36
N PRO A 286 17.48 -18.49 -13.87
CA PRO A 286 18.18 -19.49 -14.68
C PRO A 286 17.16 -20.19 -15.62
N ILE A 287 17.34 -20.01 -16.92
CA ILE A 287 16.51 -20.62 -17.97
C ILE A 287 17.44 -21.34 -18.94
N ASP A 288 17.23 -22.65 -19.14
CA ASP A 288 18.04 -23.50 -20.01
C ASP A 288 19.56 -23.42 -19.76
N GLY A 289 19.95 -23.34 -18.49
CA GLY A 289 21.34 -23.28 -18.06
C GLY A 289 22.04 -21.93 -18.24
N ALA A 290 21.30 -20.88 -18.61
CA ALA A 290 21.80 -19.53 -18.70
C ALA A 290 20.90 -18.56 -17.90
N ASP A 291 21.53 -17.56 -17.23
CA ASP A 291 20.76 -16.51 -16.57
C ASP A 291 20.12 -15.60 -17.61
N LYS A 292 18.81 -15.40 -17.45
CA LYS A 292 17.99 -14.45 -18.23
C LYS A 292 17.38 -13.41 -17.30
N TRP A 293 17.25 -12.19 -17.77
CA TRP A 293 16.42 -11.20 -17.13
C TRP A 293 14.98 -11.35 -17.58
N VAL A 294 14.07 -11.25 -16.64
CA VAL A 294 12.63 -11.30 -16.86
C VAL A 294 12.07 -9.94 -16.49
N PHE A 295 11.40 -9.30 -17.41
CA PHE A 295 10.56 -8.14 -17.16
C PHE A 295 9.11 -8.62 -17.07
N TRP A 296 8.46 -8.35 -15.96
CA TRP A 296 7.12 -8.83 -15.62
C TRP A 296 6.16 -7.67 -15.38
N SER A 297 4.85 -7.87 -15.59
CA SER A 297 3.77 -6.92 -15.23
C SER A 297 2.55 -7.62 -14.62
N ALA A 298 1.63 -6.84 -14.02
CA ALA A 298 0.48 -7.34 -13.27
C ALA A 298 -0.49 -8.20 -14.09
N ASP A 299 -0.60 -7.95 -15.38
CA ASP A 299 -1.46 -8.71 -16.31
C ASP A 299 -0.96 -10.13 -16.61
N GLY A 300 0.21 -10.52 -16.05
CA GLY A 300 0.81 -11.82 -16.22
C GLY A 300 1.65 -11.97 -17.50
N TYR A 301 1.79 -10.91 -18.30
CA TYR A 301 2.74 -10.90 -19.39
C TYR A 301 4.17 -10.70 -18.91
N TYR A 302 5.12 -11.25 -19.66
CA TYR A 302 6.53 -11.09 -19.37
C TYR A 302 7.36 -11.08 -20.66
N MET A 303 8.53 -10.49 -20.57
CA MET A 303 9.56 -10.54 -21.62
C MET A 303 10.84 -11.15 -21.04
N LEU A 304 11.51 -11.99 -21.86
CA LEU A 304 12.86 -12.49 -21.57
C LEU A 304 13.87 -11.63 -22.32
N GLY A 305 14.96 -11.29 -21.66
CA GLY A 305 15.96 -10.42 -22.28
C GLY A 305 17.26 -10.32 -21.50
N ALA A 306 17.98 -9.24 -21.77
CA ALA A 306 19.19 -8.83 -21.07
C ALA A 306 18.97 -7.49 -20.37
N PHE A 307 19.63 -7.29 -19.24
CA PHE A 307 19.65 -6.02 -18.52
C PHE A 307 21.10 -5.68 -18.14
N ASP A 308 21.56 -4.49 -18.52
CA ASP A 308 22.94 -4.03 -18.31
C ASP A 308 23.09 -3.09 -17.11
N GLY A 309 22.01 -2.90 -16.36
CA GLY A 309 21.90 -1.93 -15.27
C GLY A 309 21.43 -0.54 -15.72
N PHE A 310 21.23 -0.33 -17.01
CA PHE A 310 20.69 0.91 -17.58
C PHE A 310 19.44 0.67 -18.43
N ARG A 311 19.45 -0.38 -19.23
CA ARG A 311 18.38 -0.70 -20.18
C ARG A 311 18.07 -2.19 -20.18
N PHE A 312 16.79 -2.50 -20.23
CA PHE A 312 16.32 -3.83 -20.58
C PHE A 312 16.18 -3.96 -22.10
N THR A 313 16.69 -5.06 -22.65
CA THR A 313 16.63 -5.40 -24.07
C THR A 313 15.99 -6.77 -24.19
N PRO A 314 14.74 -6.88 -24.71
CA PRO A 314 14.06 -8.15 -24.92
C PRO A 314 14.80 -9.11 -25.85
#